data_ca0a11cf971127b29b453dd892d3574d
#
_entry.id   ca0a11cf971127b29b453dd892d3574d
#
_cell.length_a   1.000
_cell.length_b   1.000
_cell.length_c   1.000
_cell.angle_alpha   90.00
_cell.angle_beta   90.00
_cell.angle_gamma   90.00
#
_symmetry.space_group_name_H-M   'P 1'
#
loop_
_entity.id
_entity.type
_entity.pdbx_description
1 polymer ?
#
loop_
_entity_poly.entity_id
_entity_poly.type
_entity_poly.pdbx_seq_one_letter_code
_entity_poly.pdbx_strand_id
1 'polypeptide(L)'
;MSIDQKTTNRNPRSTVGTITEIYDYLRLLFARTGIPHCPECGALVSAQTPQQMVDALLQYPERTRFQILAPVVRGRKGEFEDLLELLRGDGYARALIDGEMKQLSDDIKLTKQKKHTIEVVVDRLVVKDGIRQRLTDSIETALKLAKGIVVADFVDLDEKDPDRRKPFSEKRACPNGHQLELDEIEPRTFSFNAPYGAC
;
A
#
# COMPACT_ATOMS: atom_id res chain seq x y z
N MET A 1 49.63 -30.25 -14.50
CA MET A 1 48.21 -30.07 -14.08
C MET A 1 47.48 -29.31 -15.18
N SER A 2 46.61 -29.97 -15.93
CA SER A 2 45.76 -29.29 -16.92
C SER A 2 44.48 -28.88 -16.23
N ILE A 3 44.18 -27.59 -16.24
CA ILE A 3 42.88 -27.08 -15.77
C ILE A 3 42.02 -27.00 -17.02
N ASP A 4 41.21 -28.03 -17.24
CA ASP A 4 40.20 -27.99 -18.31
C ASP A 4 39.14 -26.94 -18.02
N GLN A 5 39.02 -25.98 -18.91
CA GLN A 5 37.86 -25.07 -18.90
C GLN A 5 36.62 -25.89 -19.28
N LYS A 6 35.69 -25.96 -18.36
CA LYS A 6 34.37 -26.55 -18.58
C LYS A 6 33.74 -25.88 -19.81
N THR A 7 33.39 -26.65 -20.85
CA THR A 7 32.66 -26.15 -22.03
C THR A 7 31.44 -25.37 -21.58
N THR A 8 31.24 -24.20 -22.18
CA THR A 8 30.12 -23.31 -21.89
C THR A 8 28.78 -24.06 -21.92
N ASN A 9 28.18 -24.20 -20.73
CA ASN A 9 26.86 -24.82 -20.61
C ASN A 9 25.85 -23.91 -21.30
N ARG A 10 25.13 -24.41 -22.32
CA ARG A 10 24.13 -23.66 -23.07
C ARG A 10 22.82 -23.44 -22.32
N ASN A 11 22.76 -23.88 -21.07
CA ASN A 11 21.60 -23.64 -20.22
C ASN A 11 21.66 -22.21 -19.64
N PRO A 12 20.77 -21.30 -20.06
CA PRO A 12 20.79 -19.90 -19.61
C PRO A 12 20.54 -19.73 -18.10
N ARG A 13 20.08 -20.79 -17.43
CA ARG A 13 19.83 -20.82 -15.99
C ARG A 13 21.05 -21.29 -15.17
N SER A 14 22.12 -21.75 -15.83
CA SER A 14 23.34 -22.21 -15.17
C SER A 14 24.34 -21.05 -15.09
N THR A 15 24.29 -20.34 -13.98
CA THR A 15 25.23 -19.25 -13.66
C THR A 15 26.27 -19.74 -12.63
N VAL A 16 27.38 -19.01 -12.47
CA VAL A 16 28.36 -19.29 -11.41
C VAL A 16 27.67 -19.32 -10.04
N GLY A 17 26.76 -18.39 -9.77
CA GLY A 17 26.03 -18.32 -8.50
C GLY A 17 25.19 -19.56 -8.21
N THR A 18 24.59 -20.19 -9.24
CA THR A 18 23.79 -21.41 -9.05
C THR A 18 24.64 -22.67 -8.92
N ILE A 19 25.78 -22.73 -9.61
CA ILE A 19 26.71 -23.88 -9.54
C ILE A 19 27.47 -23.92 -8.20
N THR A 20 27.78 -22.74 -7.66
CA THR A 20 28.46 -22.59 -6.37
C THR A 20 27.57 -22.53 -5.16
N GLU A 21 26.25 -22.62 -5.35
CA GLU A 21 25.22 -22.47 -4.32
C GLU A 21 25.15 -21.07 -3.67
N ILE A 22 26.03 -20.13 -4.08
CA ILE A 22 26.08 -18.76 -3.55
C ILE A 22 24.70 -18.08 -3.73
N TYR A 23 24.01 -18.35 -4.82
CA TYR A 23 22.71 -17.80 -5.11
C TYR A 23 21.66 -18.20 -4.05
N ASP A 24 21.72 -19.39 -3.50
CA ASP A 24 20.80 -19.86 -2.47
C ASP A 24 20.99 -19.08 -1.15
N TYR A 25 22.24 -18.81 -0.79
CA TYR A 25 22.52 -17.93 0.36
C TYR A 25 22.09 -16.48 0.11
N LEU A 26 22.30 -15.95 -1.09
CA LEU A 26 21.86 -14.59 -1.44
C LEU A 26 20.35 -14.47 -1.37
N ARG A 27 19.58 -15.43 -1.89
CA ARG A 27 18.12 -15.44 -1.79
C ARG A 27 17.65 -15.39 -0.34
N LEU A 28 18.26 -16.19 0.51
CA LEU A 28 17.93 -16.21 1.94
C LEU A 28 18.29 -14.88 2.60
N LEU A 29 19.47 -14.33 2.32
CA LEU A 29 19.93 -13.05 2.84
C LEU A 29 18.96 -11.93 2.46
N PHE A 30 18.66 -11.76 1.16
CA PHE A 30 17.74 -10.71 0.70
C PHE A 30 16.33 -10.88 1.23
N ALA A 31 15.82 -12.12 1.37
CA ALA A 31 14.52 -12.37 1.94
C ALA A 31 14.43 -12.00 3.43
N ARG A 32 15.52 -12.13 4.18
CA ARG A 32 15.52 -11.91 5.64
C ARG A 32 15.93 -10.51 6.05
N THR A 33 16.89 -9.91 5.32
CA THR A 33 17.50 -8.62 5.71
C THR A 33 17.27 -7.52 4.67
N GLY A 34 16.78 -7.86 3.48
CA GLY A 34 16.54 -6.89 2.42
C GLY A 34 15.46 -5.88 2.80
N ILE A 35 15.70 -4.62 2.47
CA ILE A 35 14.75 -3.54 2.63
C ILE A 35 14.03 -3.36 1.29
N PRO A 36 12.72 -3.67 1.20
CA PRO A 36 12.00 -3.60 -0.06
C PRO A 36 11.71 -2.15 -0.47
N HIS A 37 11.94 -1.86 -1.73
CA HIS A 37 11.60 -0.60 -2.36
C HIS A 37 10.65 -0.83 -3.54
N CYS A 38 9.80 0.14 -3.80
CA CYS A 38 8.91 0.12 -4.96
C CYS A 38 9.73 0.19 -6.26
N PRO A 39 9.57 -0.74 -7.21
CA PRO A 39 10.31 -0.73 -8.46
C PRO A 39 9.96 0.47 -9.37
N GLU A 40 8.76 1.05 -9.22
CA GLU A 40 8.31 2.16 -10.05
C GLU A 40 8.78 3.52 -9.53
N CYS A 41 8.77 3.76 -8.21
CA CYS A 41 9.08 5.06 -7.64
C CYS A 41 10.22 5.07 -6.61
N GLY A 42 10.82 3.91 -6.29
CA GLY A 42 11.90 3.79 -5.32
C GLY A 42 11.49 3.99 -3.85
N ALA A 43 10.23 4.29 -3.57
CA ALA A 43 9.76 4.52 -2.20
C ALA A 43 9.89 3.24 -1.35
N LEU A 44 10.21 3.42 -0.07
CA LEU A 44 10.28 2.34 0.90
C LEU A 44 8.93 1.63 1.03
N VAL A 45 8.94 0.31 0.93
CA VAL A 45 7.77 -0.54 1.12
C VAL A 45 7.84 -1.16 2.51
N SER A 46 6.93 -0.75 3.39
CA SER A 46 6.87 -1.27 4.76
C SER A 46 5.46 -1.75 5.09
N ALA A 47 5.38 -2.76 5.96
CA ALA A 47 4.16 -3.14 6.63
C ALA A 47 4.17 -2.54 8.04
N GLN A 48 3.05 -2.00 8.47
CA GLN A 48 2.90 -1.41 9.79
C GLN A 48 1.72 -2.03 10.50
N THR A 49 1.85 -2.26 11.79
CA THR A 49 0.70 -2.68 12.60
C THR A 49 -0.24 -1.51 12.85
N PRO A 50 -1.54 -1.75 13.11
CA PRO A 50 -2.48 -0.69 13.46
C PRO A 50 -1.97 0.18 14.63
N GLN A 51 -1.33 -0.43 15.63
CA GLN A 51 -0.74 0.28 16.77
C GLN A 51 0.36 1.24 16.33
N GLN A 52 1.26 0.81 15.45
CA GLN A 52 2.33 1.68 14.93
C GLN A 52 1.76 2.85 14.12
N MET A 53 0.67 2.65 13.38
CA MET A 53 -0.03 3.71 12.66
C MET A 53 -0.64 4.73 13.63
N VAL A 54 -1.31 4.24 14.69
CA VAL A 54 -1.86 5.07 15.77
C VAL A 54 -0.78 5.88 16.45
N ASP A 55 0.33 5.22 16.85
CA ASP A 55 1.44 5.89 17.54
C ASP A 55 2.07 6.98 16.67
N ALA A 56 2.23 6.72 15.36
CA ALA A 56 2.74 7.71 14.42
C ALA A 56 1.82 8.93 14.28
N LEU A 57 0.49 8.73 14.29
CA LEU A 57 -0.48 9.83 14.20
C LEU A 57 -0.61 10.61 15.51
N LEU A 58 -0.41 9.98 16.65
CA LEU A 58 -0.43 10.65 17.96
C LEU A 58 0.83 11.48 18.25
N GLN A 59 1.89 11.36 17.45
CA GLN A 59 3.08 12.23 17.53
C GLN A 59 2.85 13.64 16.97
N TYR A 60 1.78 13.86 16.21
CA TYR A 60 1.44 15.18 15.71
C TYR A 60 0.99 16.12 16.85
N PRO A 61 1.18 17.43 16.70
CA PRO A 61 0.77 18.40 17.71
C PRO A 61 -0.71 18.30 18.09
N GLU A 62 -1.03 18.64 19.34
CA GLU A 62 -2.43 18.75 19.77
C GLU A 62 -3.20 19.71 18.85
N ARG A 63 -4.48 19.42 18.67
CA ARG A 63 -5.42 20.12 17.80
C ARG A 63 -5.17 19.94 16.28
N THR A 64 -4.17 19.14 15.86
CA THR A 64 -4.03 18.78 14.45
C THR A 64 -5.28 18.04 13.99
N ARG A 65 -5.91 18.52 12.91
CA ARG A 65 -7.12 17.95 12.32
C ARG A 65 -6.75 17.08 11.14
N PHE A 66 -7.27 15.88 11.13
CA PHE A 66 -7.06 14.94 10.03
C PHE A 66 -8.29 14.04 9.83
N GLN A 67 -8.37 13.45 8.66
CA GLN A 67 -9.39 12.45 8.35
C GLN A 67 -8.73 11.12 7.99
N ILE A 68 -9.38 10.03 8.38
CA ILE A 68 -8.98 8.68 8.03
C ILE A 68 -9.72 8.28 6.76
N LEU A 69 -8.96 7.99 5.71
CA LEU A 69 -9.45 7.62 4.40
C LEU A 69 -9.15 6.15 4.10
N ALA A 70 -10.14 5.46 3.54
CA ALA A 70 -9.99 4.11 3.02
C ALA A 70 -10.00 4.12 1.48
N PRO A 71 -8.87 3.91 0.81
CA PRO A 71 -8.77 3.92 -0.66
C PRO A 71 -9.31 2.60 -1.26
N VAL A 72 -10.61 2.54 -1.49
CA VAL A 72 -11.33 1.35 -2.01
C VAL A 72 -11.14 1.14 -3.51
N VAL A 73 -10.91 2.22 -4.26
CA VAL A 73 -10.57 2.17 -5.70
C VAL A 73 -9.35 3.05 -5.94
N ARG A 74 -8.35 2.49 -6.62
CA ARG A 74 -7.09 3.19 -6.92
C ARG A 74 -6.79 3.12 -8.41
N GLY A 75 -7.02 4.22 -9.14
CA GLY A 75 -6.70 4.36 -10.55
C GLY A 75 -7.33 3.31 -11.47
N ARG A 76 -8.52 2.80 -11.16
CA ARG A 76 -9.21 1.76 -11.94
C ARG A 76 -10.33 2.35 -12.79
N LYS A 77 -10.52 1.81 -13.98
CA LYS A 77 -11.64 2.17 -14.86
C LYS A 77 -12.92 1.48 -14.38
N GLY A 78 -14.05 2.18 -14.45
CA GLY A 78 -15.37 1.64 -14.09
C GLY A 78 -16.32 2.73 -13.64
N GLU A 79 -17.58 2.42 -13.56
CA GLU A 79 -18.68 3.30 -13.07
C GLU A 79 -18.86 3.19 -11.55
N PHE A 80 -18.51 2.04 -10.96
CA PHE A 80 -18.50 1.75 -9.52
C PHE A 80 -19.85 2.01 -8.81
N GLU A 81 -20.96 1.96 -9.52
CA GLU A 81 -22.32 2.21 -8.97
C GLU A 81 -22.61 1.26 -7.80
N ASP A 82 -22.45 -0.06 -8.01
CA ASP A 82 -22.69 -1.08 -6.97
C ASP A 82 -21.84 -0.83 -5.71
N LEU A 83 -20.58 -0.40 -5.90
CA LEU A 83 -19.68 -0.07 -4.79
C LEU A 83 -20.18 1.16 -4.02
N LEU A 84 -20.58 2.20 -4.74
CA LEU A 84 -21.10 3.43 -4.13
C LEU A 84 -22.41 3.17 -3.38
N GLU A 85 -23.29 2.30 -3.90
CA GLU A 85 -24.50 1.86 -3.20
C GLU A 85 -24.19 1.06 -1.95
N LEU A 86 -23.22 0.12 -2.03
CA LEU A 86 -22.78 -0.65 -0.87
C LEU A 86 -22.25 0.28 0.24
N LEU A 87 -21.36 1.21 -0.10
CA LEU A 87 -20.79 2.17 0.85
C LEU A 87 -21.88 3.05 1.50
N ARG A 88 -22.88 3.43 0.73
CA ARG A 88 -24.06 4.16 1.23
C ARG A 88 -24.86 3.31 2.20
N GLY A 89 -25.09 2.05 1.86
CA GLY A 89 -25.77 1.07 2.71
C GLY A 89 -25.05 0.79 4.02
N ASP A 90 -23.71 0.78 4.01
CA ASP A 90 -22.84 0.63 5.18
C ASP A 90 -22.81 1.91 6.07
N GLY A 91 -23.46 2.99 5.65
CA GLY A 91 -23.60 4.21 6.45
C GLY A 91 -22.49 5.24 6.27
N TYR A 92 -21.59 5.06 5.30
CA TYR A 92 -20.58 6.08 4.98
C TYR A 92 -21.24 7.29 4.33
N ALA A 93 -20.92 8.50 4.82
CA ALA A 93 -21.54 9.73 4.33
C ALA A 93 -20.77 10.39 3.19
N ARG A 94 -19.43 10.22 3.14
CA ARG A 94 -18.54 11.00 2.24
C ARG A 94 -17.42 10.16 1.68
N ALA A 95 -17.01 10.52 0.47
CA ALA A 95 -15.82 9.99 -0.17
C ALA A 95 -15.09 11.09 -0.96
N LEU A 96 -13.76 10.98 -1.06
CA LEU A 96 -12.99 11.70 -2.07
C LEU A 96 -13.03 10.88 -3.35
N ILE A 97 -13.53 11.48 -4.42
CA ILE A 97 -13.58 10.86 -5.75
C ILE A 97 -12.74 11.73 -6.68
N ASP A 98 -11.66 11.17 -7.18
CA ASP A 98 -10.67 11.86 -8.00
C ASP A 98 -10.13 13.15 -7.36
N GLY A 99 -10.03 13.16 -6.01
CA GLY A 99 -9.57 14.29 -5.22
C GLY A 99 -10.68 15.26 -4.78
N GLU A 100 -11.89 15.12 -5.30
CA GLU A 100 -13.04 15.96 -4.90
C GLU A 100 -13.87 15.31 -3.80
N MET A 101 -14.17 16.06 -2.74
CA MET A 101 -15.06 15.60 -1.67
C MET A 101 -16.50 15.55 -2.16
N LYS A 102 -17.14 14.37 -2.14
CA LYS A 102 -18.54 14.17 -2.52
C LYS A 102 -19.32 13.52 -1.39
N GLN A 103 -20.59 13.85 -1.30
CA GLN A 103 -21.51 13.13 -0.41
C GLN A 103 -22.01 11.88 -1.12
N LEU A 104 -21.95 10.74 -0.43
CA LEU A 104 -22.43 9.48 -1.01
C LEU A 104 -23.95 9.43 -1.18
N SER A 105 -24.70 10.35 -0.55
CA SER A 105 -26.13 10.55 -0.79
C SER A 105 -26.47 11.13 -2.16
N ASP A 106 -25.49 11.78 -2.81
CA ASP A 106 -25.69 12.42 -4.09
C ASP A 106 -25.69 11.39 -5.24
N ASP A 107 -26.31 11.77 -6.39
CA ASP A 107 -26.25 10.96 -7.62
C ASP A 107 -24.87 11.09 -8.29
N ILE A 108 -23.96 10.20 -7.94
CA ILE A 108 -22.59 10.22 -8.42
C ILE A 108 -22.48 9.35 -9.67
N LYS A 109 -22.25 9.98 -10.84
CA LYS A 109 -22.03 9.30 -12.11
C LYS A 109 -20.57 9.35 -12.50
N LEU A 110 -19.96 8.19 -12.63
CA LEU A 110 -18.55 8.04 -13.03
C LEU A 110 -18.46 7.51 -14.45
N THR A 111 -17.44 7.96 -15.17
CA THR A 111 -17.22 7.57 -16.57
C THR A 111 -16.49 6.24 -16.67
N LYS A 112 -17.10 5.22 -17.27
CA LYS A 112 -16.57 3.86 -17.40
C LYS A 112 -15.14 3.78 -17.98
N GLN A 113 -14.77 4.68 -18.88
CA GLN A 113 -13.48 4.66 -19.58
C GLN A 113 -12.38 5.43 -18.86
N LYS A 114 -12.73 6.30 -17.91
CA LYS A 114 -11.79 7.08 -17.11
C LYS A 114 -11.31 6.25 -15.90
N LYS A 115 -10.04 6.44 -15.52
CA LYS A 115 -9.53 5.89 -14.27
C LYS A 115 -10.02 6.74 -13.11
N HIS A 116 -10.59 6.11 -12.10
CA HIS A 116 -11.10 6.76 -10.90
C HIS A 116 -10.34 6.28 -9.67
N THR A 117 -10.22 7.17 -8.69
CA THR A 117 -9.75 6.89 -7.34
C THR A 117 -10.87 7.26 -6.38
N ILE A 118 -11.29 6.30 -5.54
CA ILE A 118 -12.36 6.48 -4.56
C ILE A 118 -11.79 6.17 -3.18
N GLU A 119 -11.85 7.14 -2.28
CA GLU A 119 -11.36 7.05 -0.92
C GLU A 119 -12.48 7.43 0.04
N VAL A 120 -12.93 6.46 0.81
CA VAL A 120 -14.05 6.66 1.76
C VAL A 120 -13.54 7.38 2.99
N VAL A 121 -14.24 8.41 3.43
CA VAL A 121 -13.97 9.08 4.71
C VAL A 121 -14.56 8.21 5.83
N VAL A 122 -13.69 7.51 6.56
CA VAL A 122 -14.09 6.65 7.67
C VAL A 122 -14.37 7.48 8.92
N ASP A 123 -13.46 8.40 9.25
CA ASP A 123 -13.64 9.28 10.42
C ASP A 123 -12.89 10.61 10.23
N ARG A 124 -13.30 11.62 11.02
CA ARG A 124 -12.65 12.92 11.12
C ARG A 124 -12.25 13.17 12.56
N LEU A 125 -10.97 13.35 12.79
CA LEU A 125 -10.38 13.33 14.09
C LEU A 125 -9.53 14.57 14.34
N VAL A 126 -9.33 14.86 15.62
CA VAL A 126 -8.45 15.92 16.09
C VAL A 126 -7.53 15.30 17.13
N VAL A 127 -6.22 15.53 17.02
CA VAL A 127 -5.25 15.06 18.03
C VAL A 127 -5.57 15.70 19.38
N LYS A 128 -5.92 14.88 20.35
CA LYS A 128 -6.22 15.27 21.74
C LYS A 128 -6.07 14.07 22.67
N ASP A 129 -5.99 14.33 23.96
CA ASP A 129 -5.97 13.27 24.95
C ASP A 129 -7.22 12.36 24.85
N GLY A 130 -7.00 11.07 25.05
CA GLY A 130 -8.07 10.05 25.07
C GLY A 130 -8.58 9.61 23.69
N ILE A 131 -8.04 10.14 22.57
CA ILE A 131 -8.50 9.79 21.23
C ILE A 131 -8.03 8.41 20.76
N ARG A 132 -7.04 7.80 21.43
CA ARG A 132 -6.35 6.57 21.00
C ARG A 132 -7.32 5.46 20.58
N GLN A 133 -8.30 5.14 21.42
CA GLN A 133 -9.25 4.06 21.14
C GLN A 133 -10.04 4.33 19.86
N ARG A 134 -10.65 5.52 19.73
CA ARG A 134 -11.41 5.89 18.55
C ARG A 134 -10.55 5.90 17.28
N LEU A 135 -9.31 6.36 17.36
CA LEU A 135 -8.37 6.35 16.25
C LEU A 135 -8.03 4.90 15.84
N THR A 136 -7.81 4.00 16.80
CA THR A 136 -7.58 2.58 16.54
C THR A 136 -8.76 1.97 15.80
N ASP A 137 -9.98 2.15 16.30
CA ASP A 137 -11.21 1.63 15.69
C ASP A 137 -11.40 2.15 14.25
N SER A 138 -11.10 3.43 14.03
CA SER A 138 -11.19 4.05 12.70
C SER A 138 -10.14 3.50 11.73
N ILE A 139 -8.90 3.30 12.18
CA ILE A 139 -7.83 2.71 11.38
C ILE A 139 -8.16 1.26 11.01
N GLU A 140 -8.58 0.44 11.98
CA GLU A 140 -8.98 -0.96 11.73
C GLU A 140 -10.15 -1.06 10.73
N THR A 141 -11.13 -0.17 10.85
CA THR A 141 -12.25 -0.08 9.92
C THR A 141 -11.76 0.26 8.51
N ALA A 142 -10.88 1.26 8.39
CA ALA A 142 -10.32 1.67 7.10
C ALA A 142 -9.47 0.55 6.47
N LEU A 143 -8.64 -0.14 7.26
CA LEU A 143 -7.82 -1.26 6.81
C LEU A 143 -8.67 -2.42 6.28
N LYS A 144 -9.75 -2.76 6.98
CA LYS A 144 -10.71 -3.79 6.52
C LYS A 144 -11.37 -3.39 5.19
N LEU A 145 -11.82 -2.15 5.09
CA LEU A 145 -12.53 -1.62 3.91
C LEU A 145 -11.61 -1.54 2.67
N ALA A 146 -10.38 -1.07 2.84
CA ALA A 146 -9.41 -0.88 1.76
C ALA A 146 -8.36 -1.99 1.66
N LYS A 147 -8.62 -3.17 2.23
CA LYS A 147 -7.77 -4.37 2.12
C LYS A 147 -6.33 -4.15 2.60
N GLY A 148 -6.18 -3.47 3.73
CA GLY A 148 -4.91 -3.28 4.41
C GLY A 148 -4.19 -1.96 4.11
N ILE A 149 -4.89 -0.97 3.55
CA ILE A 149 -4.34 0.37 3.31
C ILE A 149 -5.23 1.42 3.96
N VAL A 150 -4.61 2.42 4.56
CA VAL A 150 -5.28 3.59 5.13
C VAL A 150 -4.48 4.85 4.81
N VAL A 151 -5.13 5.97 4.62
CA VAL A 151 -4.50 7.26 4.40
C VAL A 151 -4.97 8.23 5.47
N ALA A 152 -4.05 8.87 6.18
CA ALA A 152 -4.35 10.03 6.99
C ALA A 152 -4.18 11.29 6.13
N ASP A 153 -5.23 12.09 6.02
CA ASP A 153 -5.25 13.35 5.27
C ASP A 153 -5.41 14.51 6.24
N PHE A 154 -4.35 15.33 6.35
CA PHE A 154 -4.25 16.46 7.28
C PHE A 154 -4.92 17.68 6.65
N VAL A 155 -6.16 17.96 7.06
CA VAL A 155 -7.00 19.00 6.45
C VAL A 155 -6.52 20.44 6.69
N ASP A 156 -5.60 20.62 7.61
CA ASP A 156 -5.01 21.94 7.93
C ASP A 156 -3.82 22.30 7.02
N LEU A 157 -3.29 21.32 6.28
CA LEU A 157 -2.20 21.53 5.33
C LEU A 157 -2.73 21.85 3.94
N ASP A 158 -1.93 22.58 3.16
CA ASP A 158 -2.27 22.93 1.78
C ASP A 158 -2.40 21.66 0.92
N GLU A 159 -3.23 21.68 -0.12
CA GLU A 159 -3.42 20.53 -1.02
C GLU A 159 -2.14 20.06 -1.72
N LYS A 160 -1.20 20.96 -1.89
CA LYS A 160 0.09 20.69 -2.54
C LYS A 160 1.19 20.31 -1.55
N ASP A 161 0.90 20.34 -0.25
CA ASP A 161 1.88 19.99 0.77
C ASP A 161 2.16 18.48 0.71
N PRO A 162 3.42 18.05 0.54
CA PRO A 162 3.77 16.64 0.48
C PRO A 162 3.43 15.88 1.78
N ASP A 163 3.38 16.58 2.91
CA ASP A 163 3.06 16.00 4.22
C ASP A 163 1.55 15.93 4.49
N ARG A 164 0.72 16.54 3.63
CA ARG A 164 -0.73 16.52 3.81
C ARG A 164 -1.30 15.12 3.87
N ARG A 165 -0.79 14.21 3.06
CA ARG A 165 -1.32 12.85 2.94
C ARG A 165 -0.29 11.82 3.34
N LYS A 166 -0.56 11.10 4.42
CA LYS A 166 0.31 10.06 4.96
C LYS A 166 -0.32 8.69 4.76
N PRO A 167 0.13 7.93 3.77
CA PRO A 167 -0.34 6.57 3.58
C PRO A 167 0.34 5.62 4.56
N PHE A 168 -0.46 4.66 5.06
CA PHE A 168 -0.02 3.55 5.88
C PHE A 168 -0.52 2.25 5.28
N SER A 169 0.19 1.15 5.50
CA SER A 169 -0.24 -0.16 5.03
C SER A 169 0.08 -1.25 6.04
N GLU A 170 -0.90 -2.11 6.27
CA GLU A 170 -0.75 -3.36 7.01
C GLU A 170 -0.02 -4.43 6.19
N LYS A 171 -0.10 -4.32 4.88
CA LYS A 171 0.64 -5.13 3.92
C LYS A 171 1.81 -4.34 3.37
N ARG A 172 2.79 -5.05 2.84
CA ARG A 172 3.89 -4.39 2.09
C ARG A 172 3.35 -3.74 0.83
N ALA A 173 3.07 -2.45 0.89
CA ALA A 173 2.52 -1.67 -0.21
C ALA A 173 3.33 -0.41 -0.46
N CYS A 174 3.34 0.05 -1.70
CA CYS A 174 3.94 1.33 -2.06
C CYS A 174 3.10 2.49 -1.50
N PRO A 175 3.69 3.46 -0.78
CA PRO A 175 2.98 4.62 -0.27
C PRO A 175 2.36 5.47 -1.39
N ASN A 176 2.93 5.44 -2.59
CA ASN A 176 2.43 6.18 -3.75
C ASN A 176 1.34 5.43 -4.54
N GLY A 177 0.85 4.30 -4.02
CA GLY A 177 -0.28 3.57 -4.59
C GLY A 177 0.06 2.64 -5.76
N HIS A 178 1.33 2.42 -6.09
CA HIS A 178 1.72 1.44 -7.09
C HIS A 178 1.35 0.03 -6.61
N GLN A 179 0.81 -0.77 -7.51
CA GLN A 179 0.42 -2.14 -7.18
C GLN A 179 1.67 -3.00 -7.06
N LEU A 180 1.93 -3.48 -5.85
CA LEU A 180 2.95 -4.48 -5.59
C LEU A 180 2.25 -5.78 -5.25
N GLU A 181 2.46 -6.82 -6.04
CA GLU A 181 1.92 -8.17 -5.78
C GLU A 181 2.79 -8.94 -4.77
N LEU A 182 3.38 -8.24 -3.80
CA LEU A 182 4.27 -8.83 -2.80
C LEU A 182 3.54 -8.94 -1.45
N ASP A 183 2.83 -10.04 -1.25
CA ASP A 183 2.24 -10.33 0.06
C ASP A 183 3.33 -10.65 1.10
N GLU A 184 4.31 -11.48 0.75
CA GLU A 184 5.43 -11.86 1.62
C GLU A 184 6.71 -12.06 0.82
N ILE A 185 7.84 -11.52 1.33
CA ILE A 185 9.14 -11.71 0.68
C ILE A 185 9.78 -12.98 1.25
N GLU A 186 9.78 -14.02 0.44
CA GLU A 186 10.40 -15.32 0.74
C GLU A 186 11.59 -15.57 -0.19
N PRO A 187 12.49 -16.53 0.13
CA PRO A 187 13.58 -16.91 -0.78
C PRO A 187 13.10 -17.31 -2.17
N ARG A 188 11.89 -17.83 -2.31
CA ARG A 188 11.28 -18.17 -3.62
C ARG A 188 10.98 -16.94 -4.48
N THR A 189 10.72 -15.78 -3.87
CA THR A 189 10.47 -14.52 -4.57
C THR A 189 11.68 -14.08 -5.43
N PHE A 190 12.88 -14.46 -5.01
CA PHE A 190 14.13 -14.18 -5.73
C PHE A 190 14.54 -15.31 -6.69
N SER A 191 13.72 -16.36 -6.86
CA SER A 191 14.06 -17.49 -7.71
C SER A 191 13.67 -17.22 -9.15
N PHE A 192 14.63 -17.07 -10.06
CA PHE A 192 14.37 -16.97 -11.50
C PHE A 192 13.83 -18.28 -12.14
N ASN A 193 13.74 -19.36 -11.37
CA ASN A 193 13.13 -20.64 -11.76
C ASN A 193 11.65 -20.76 -11.32
N ALA A 194 11.16 -19.84 -10.52
CA ALA A 194 9.77 -19.81 -10.04
C ALA A 194 8.99 -18.69 -10.72
N PRO A 195 7.68 -18.88 -10.96
CA PRO A 195 6.83 -17.85 -11.58
C PRO A 195 6.86 -16.49 -10.85
N TYR A 196 7.12 -16.51 -9.55
CA TYR A 196 7.14 -15.32 -8.68
C TYR A 196 8.42 -14.48 -8.82
N GLY A 197 9.53 -15.07 -9.25
CA GLY A 197 10.81 -14.38 -9.40
C GLY A 197 11.34 -14.38 -10.83
N ALA A 198 10.61 -14.98 -11.76
CA ALA A 198 10.93 -14.95 -13.19
C ALA A 198 10.45 -13.63 -13.80
N CYS A 199 11.34 -12.99 -14.54
CA CYS A 199 11.02 -11.79 -15.31
C CYS A 199 10.18 -12.16 -16.55
#